data_a5e49c53822956c2c2abcae54f47da26
#
_entry.id   a5e49c53822956c2c2abcae54f47da26
#
_cell.length_a   1.000
_cell.length_b   1.000
_cell.length_c   1.000
_cell.angle_alpha   90.00
_cell.angle_beta   90.00
_cell.angle_gamma   90.00
#
_symmetry.space_group_name_H-M   'P 1'
#
loop_
_entity.id
_entity.type
_entity.pdbx_description
1 polymer ?
#
loop_
_entity_poly.entity_id
_entity_poly.type
_entity_poly.pdbx_seq_one_letter_code
_entity_poly.pdbx_strand_id
1 'polypeptide(L)'
;MKIKILLLSAITLTIAACGGSSSENTDSTSTPVVAEAPAKTGGELLIAKSDCVGCHTKENKIVGPAYVDIAAKYPSNEENINLLADKIIKGGKGVWGTVPMTPHTKITEDEAKQMATYILSLKK
;
A
#
# COMPACT_ATOMS: atom_id res chain seq x y z
N MET A 1 53.09 13.36 -12.33
CA MET A 1 53.49 13.56 -13.73
C MET A 1 52.60 14.62 -14.32
N LYS A 2 53.22 15.71 -14.68
CA LYS A 2 52.62 16.95 -15.25
C LYS A 2 52.25 16.71 -16.71
N ILE A 3 51.11 17.20 -17.18
CA ILE A 3 51.03 17.81 -18.52
C ILE A 3 49.85 18.79 -18.50
N LYS A 4 50.24 20.04 -18.69
CA LYS A 4 49.47 21.22 -19.12
C LYS A 4 49.27 21.13 -20.65
N ILE A 5 48.25 21.78 -21.15
CA ILE A 5 48.11 22.50 -22.43
C ILE A 5 46.64 22.90 -22.53
N LEU A 6 46.21 24.12 -22.31
CA LEU A 6 46.20 25.38 -22.99
C LEU A 6 45.88 25.31 -24.49
N LEU A 7 44.77 25.97 -24.86
CA LEU A 7 44.52 26.93 -25.97
C LEU A 7 43.01 27.05 -26.16
N LEU A 8 42.40 28.12 -25.73
CA LEU A 8 42.09 29.36 -26.43
C LEU A 8 41.60 29.19 -27.87
N SER A 9 40.32 29.45 -28.11
CA SER A 9 39.91 30.31 -29.23
C SER A 9 38.48 30.82 -29.01
N ALA A 10 38.40 32.12 -28.93
CA ALA A 10 37.19 32.91 -28.97
C ALA A 10 36.84 33.18 -30.44
N ILE A 11 35.55 33.11 -30.78
CA ILE A 11 35.01 33.85 -31.94
C ILE A 11 33.62 34.36 -31.58
N THR A 12 33.49 35.61 -31.77
CA THR A 12 32.40 36.53 -31.52
C THR A 12 31.33 36.52 -32.61
N LEU A 13 30.12 36.93 -32.20
CA LEU A 13 29.18 37.85 -32.88
C LEU A 13 28.33 37.26 -34.02
N THR A 14 27.04 37.31 -33.96
CA THR A 14 26.17 38.41 -34.38
C THR A 14 24.70 38.16 -34.01
N ILE A 15 24.06 39.25 -33.68
CA ILE A 15 22.67 39.48 -33.35
C ILE A 15 21.81 39.43 -34.63
N ALA A 16 20.61 38.81 -34.55
CA ALA A 16 19.46 39.28 -35.32
C ALA A 16 18.19 38.91 -34.58
N ALA A 17 17.47 39.91 -34.13
CA ALA A 17 16.12 39.86 -33.62
C ALA A 17 15.12 39.68 -34.79
N CYS A 18 14.06 38.89 -34.57
CA CYS A 18 12.68 39.16 -34.96
C CYS A 18 11.84 37.99 -34.49
N GLY A 19 10.96 38.17 -33.56
CA GLY A 19 9.57 38.43 -33.64
C GLY A 19 8.73 37.23 -34.08
N GLY A 20 7.81 36.79 -33.21
CA GLY A 20 6.64 36.09 -33.69
C GLY A 20 6.31 34.79 -32.99
N SER A 21 5.37 34.87 -32.07
CA SER A 21 4.24 33.92 -31.86
C SER A 21 4.49 32.47 -31.53
N SER A 22 4.12 32.14 -30.35
CA SER A 22 3.35 30.94 -29.92
C SER A 22 3.48 29.69 -30.78
N SER A 23 4.11 28.69 -30.21
CA SER A 23 3.63 27.33 -30.22
C SER A 23 4.30 26.56 -29.09
N GLU A 24 3.52 26.21 -28.12
CA GLU A 24 3.80 25.21 -27.12
C GLU A 24 4.26 23.94 -27.83
N ASN A 25 5.49 23.59 -27.70
CA ASN A 25 5.94 22.25 -27.95
C ASN A 25 6.27 21.64 -26.59
N THR A 26 5.27 21.02 -26.01
CA THR A 26 5.39 20.10 -24.91
C THR A 26 6.31 18.97 -25.35
N ASP A 27 7.56 19.07 -24.97
CA ASP A 27 8.47 17.93 -24.99
C ASP A 27 7.97 16.94 -23.94
N SER A 28 7.17 15.98 -24.41
CA SER A 28 6.75 14.83 -23.62
C SER A 28 7.94 13.91 -23.45
N THR A 29 8.78 14.23 -22.49
CA THR A 29 9.63 13.21 -21.87
C THR A 29 8.70 12.22 -21.20
N SER A 30 8.33 11.17 -21.91
CA SER A 30 7.66 10.01 -21.36
C SER A 30 8.62 9.28 -20.43
N THR A 31 8.68 9.74 -19.18
CA THR A 31 9.13 8.88 -18.10
C THR A 31 8.20 7.66 -18.07
N PRO A 32 8.72 6.43 -18.00
CA PRO A 32 7.86 5.27 -17.83
C PRO A 32 7.09 5.45 -16.53
N VAL A 33 5.78 5.64 -16.64
CA VAL A 33 4.88 5.58 -15.50
C VAL A 33 4.97 4.15 -15.00
N VAL A 34 5.80 3.94 -14.00
CA VAL A 34 5.71 2.74 -13.17
C VAL A 34 4.31 2.78 -12.61
N ALA A 35 3.47 1.84 -13.01
CA ALA A 35 2.13 1.70 -12.47
C ALA A 35 2.28 1.48 -10.96
N GLU A 36 2.12 2.55 -10.21
CA GLU A 36 2.11 2.52 -8.76
C GLU A 36 0.93 1.63 -8.35
N ALA A 37 1.24 0.54 -7.68
CA ALA A 37 0.21 -0.33 -7.12
C ALA A 37 -0.73 0.54 -6.27
N PRO A 38 -2.06 0.35 -6.35
CA PRO A 38 -3.01 1.19 -5.64
C PRO A 38 -2.62 1.28 -4.17
N ALA A 39 -2.52 2.50 -3.64
CA ALA A 39 -2.13 2.75 -2.26
C ALA A 39 -3.06 1.96 -1.32
N LYS A 40 -2.45 1.18 -0.41
CA LYS A 40 -3.22 0.38 0.55
C LYS A 40 -4.12 1.28 1.40
N THR A 41 -5.36 0.85 1.60
CA THR A 41 -6.30 1.55 2.50
C THR A 41 -5.87 1.44 3.96
N GLY A 42 -6.43 2.27 4.86
CA GLY A 42 -6.07 2.29 6.27
C GLY A 42 -6.00 0.91 6.92
N GLY A 43 -7.05 0.10 6.81
CA GLY A 43 -7.09 -1.26 7.38
C GLY A 43 -6.07 -2.23 6.74
N GLU A 44 -5.90 -2.18 5.43
CA GLU A 44 -4.89 -3.00 4.74
C GLU A 44 -3.46 -2.63 5.15
N LEU A 45 -3.20 -1.33 5.28
CA LEU A 45 -1.90 -0.84 5.71
C LEU A 45 -1.59 -1.24 7.16
N LEU A 46 -2.58 -1.18 8.05
CA LEU A 46 -2.45 -1.61 9.43
C LEU A 46 -2.12 -3.12 9.52
N ILE A 47 -2.81 -3.96 8.75
CA ILE A 47 -2.53 -5.40 8.66
C ILE A 47 -1.10 -5.64 8.15
N ALA A 48 -0.68 -4.93 7.09
CA ALA A 48 0.64 -5.11 6.50
C ALA A 48 1.79 -4.69 7.43
N LYS A 49 1.54 -3.75 8.35
CA LYS A 49 2.52 -3.29 9.36
C LYS A 49 2.53 -4.14 10.62
N SER A 50 1.55 -5.02 10.77
CA SER A 50 1.42 -5.91 11.92
C SER A 50 1.93 -7.32 11.58
N ASP A 51 2.02 -8.19 12.58
CA ASP A 51 2.46 -9.58 12.45
C ASP A 51 1.36 -10.53 11.91
N CYS A 52 0.19 -10.00 11.56
CA CYS A 52 -0.96 -10.74 11.02
C CYS A 52 -0.60 -11.62 9.83
N VAL A 53 0.27 -11.12 8.95
CA VAL A 53 0.68 -11.80 7.71
C VAL A 53 1.50 -13.08 7.95
N GLY A 54 2.00 -13.30 9.17
CA GLY A 54 2.66 -14.54 9.57
C GLY A 54 1.68 -15.72 9.70
N CYS A 55 0.40 -15.43 9.95
CA CYS A 55 -0.62 -16.45 10.17
C CYS A 55 -1.79 -16.37 9.18
N HIS A 56 -2.01 -15.24 8.54
CA HIS A 56 -3.11 -15.02 7.59
C HIS A 56 -2.59 -14.53 6.25
N THR A 57 -3.22 -15.00 5.17
CA THR A 57 -3.06 -14.39 3.84
C THR A 57 -4.42 -13.90 3.33
N LYS A 58 -4.40 -13.17 2.23
CA LYS A 58 -5.62 -12.67 1.61
C LYS A 58 -6.49 -13.82 1.08
N GLU A 59 -5.90 -14.79 0.39
CA GLU A 59 -6.62 -15.76 -0.44
C GLU A 59 -6.48 -17.21 0.05
N ASN A 60 -5.43 -17.54 0.79
CA ASN A 60 -5.13 -18.91 1.16
C ASN A 60 -5.03 -19.08 2.67
N LYS A 61 -5.63 -20.16 3.18
CA LYS A 61 -5.44 -20.56 4.57
C LYS A 61 -4.01 -21.04 4.77
N ILE A 62 -3.34 -20.52 5.80
CA ILE A 62 -2.04 -21.04 6.27
C ILE A 62 -2.18 -21.53 7.72
N VAL A 63 -1.81 -20.76 8.71
CA VAL A 63 -2.09 -21.08 10.13
C VAL A 63 -3.51 -20.69 10.49
N GLY A 64 -3.87 -19.43 10.24
CA GLY A 64 -5.22 -18.88 10.36
C GLY A 64 -6.02 -18.98 9.06
N PRO A 65 -7.32 -18.65 9.09
CA PRO A 65 -8.16 -18.58 7.89
C PRO A 65 -7.66 -17.48 6.93
N ALA A 66 -7.95 -17.65 5.64
CA ALA A 66 -7.78 -16.58 4.67
C ALA A 66 -8.73 -15.41 4.95
N TYR A 67 -8.35 -14.19 4.61
CA TYR A 67 -9.24 -13.04 4.81
C TYR A 67 -10.51 -13.14 3.97
N VAL A 68 -10.44 -13.70 2.74
CA VAL A 68 -11.63 -13.96 1.91
C VAL A 68 -12.58 -14.98 2.55
N ASP A 69 -12.06 -15.98 3.28
CA ASP A 69 -12.87 -16.95 4.00
C ASP A 69 -13.61 -16.29 5.17
N ILE A 70 -12.93 -15.40 5.89
CA ILE A 70 -13.53 -14.60 6.95
C ILE A 70 -14.65 -13.72 6.37
N ALA A 71 -14.39 -13.02 5.28
CA ALA A 71 -15.37 -12.19 4.60
C ALA A 71 -16.57 -12.99 4.08
N ALA A 72 -16.36 -14.23 3.62
CA ALA A 72 -17.43 -15.11 3.18
C ALA A 72 -18.33 -15.58 4.36
N LYS A 73 -17.72 -15.79 5.53
CA LYS A 73 -18.43 -16.28 6.73
C LYS A 73 -19.23 -15.18 7.43
N TYR A 74 -18.71 -13.96 7.49
CA TYR A 74 -19.30 -12.87 8.26
C TYR A 74 -19.83 -11.76 7.32
N PRO A 75 -21.14 -11.40 7.41
CA PRO A 75 -21.67 -10.21 6.73
C PRO A 75 -20.92 -8.94 7.14
N SER A 76 -20.72 -8.03 6.19
CA SER A 76 -20.10 -6.72 6.46
C SER A 76 -21.12 -5.79 7.11
N ASN A 77 -21.18 -5.83 8.44
CA ASN A 77 -22.01 -4.97 9.29
C ASN A 77 -21.26 -4.61 10.57
N GLU A 78 -21.79 -3.66 11.33
CA GLU A 78 -21.16 -3.14 12.53
C GLU A 78 -20.95 -4.22 13.61
N GLU A 79 -21.92 -5.12 13.78
CA GLU A 79 -21.83 -6.23 14.73
C GLU A 79 -20.61 -7.12 14.45
N ASN A 80 -20.42 -7.51 13.20
CA ASN A 80 -19.29 -8.35 12.81
C ASN A 80 -17.96 -7.59 12.79
N ILE A 81 -17.96 -6.27 12.48
CA ILE A 81 -16.78 -5.42 12.61
C ILE A 81 -16.32 -5.41 14.07
N ASN A 82 -17.22 -5.17 15.01
CA ASN A 82 -16.92 -5.18 16.45
C ASN A 82 -16.48 -6.56 16.94
N LEU A 83 -17.17 -7.63 16.52
CA LEU A 83 -16.79 -9.00 16.83
C LEU A 83 -15.37 -9.35 16.36
N LEU A 84 -15.02 -9.01 15.13
CA LEU A 84 -13.71 -9.30 14.58
C LEU A 84 -12.62 -8.39 15.17
N ALA A 85 -12.92 -7.13 15.47
CA ALA A 85 -12.01 -6.24 16.19
C ALA A 85 -11.67 -6.82 17.58
N ASP A 86 -12.66 -7.31 18.32
CA ASP A 86 -12.45 -8.02 19.59
C ASP A 86 -11.55 -9.26 19.42
N LYS A 87 -11.74 -10.03 18.34
CA LYS A 87 -10.88 -11.18 18.05
C LYS A 87 -9.44 -10.77 17.74
N ILE A 88 -9.23 -9.66 17.07
CA ILE A 88 -7.89 -9.11 16.82
C ILE A 88 -7.22 -8.77 18.15
N ILE A 89 -7.89 -8.02 19.03
CA ILE A 89 -7.32 -7.54 20.29
C ILE A 89 -7.14 -8.67 21.31
N LYS A 90 -8.18 -9.49 21.49
CA LYS A 90 -8.25 -10.50 22.58
C LYS A 90 -7.83 -11.91 22.14
N GLY A 91 -7.63 -12.11 20.83
CA GLY A 91 -7.41 -13.42 20.27
C GLY A 91 -8.69 -14.28 20.23
N GLY A 92 -8.53 -15.56 19.91
CA GLY A 92 -9.67 -16.47 19.86
C GLY A 92 -9.28 -17.88 19.44
N LYS A 93 -10.21 -18.82 19.63
CA LYS A 93 -10.04 -20.23 19.22
C LYS A 93 -11.38 -20.87 18.88
N GLY A 94 -11.33 -22.00 18.20
CA GLY A 94 -12.48 -22.90 18.01
C GLY A 94 -13.30 -22.64 16.75
N VAL A 95 -13.43 -21.39 16.28
CA VAL A 95 -14.26 -21.07 15.09
C VAL A 95 -13.65 -21.59 13.80
N TRP A 96 -12.32 -21.57 13.70
CA TRP A 96 -11.55 -21.94 12.52
C TRP A 96 -10.63 -23.15 12.74
N GLY A 97 -10.78 -23.83 13.85
CA GLY A 97 -9.99 -24.99 14.26
C GLY A 97 -9.44 -24.85 15.67
N THR A 98 -8.49 -25.71 16.01
CA THR A 98 -7.93 -25.82 17.37
C THR A 98 -6.77 -24.86 17.64
N VAL A 99 -6.12 -24.35 16.59
CA VAL A 99 -5.01 -23.39 16.73
C VAL A 99 -5.55 -22.04 17.20
N PRO A 100 -5.09 -21.52 18.34
CA PRO A 100 -5.55 -20.23 18.84
C PRO A 100 -4.92 -19.08 18.06
N MET A 101 -5.68 -18.01 17.86
CA MET A 101 -5.16 -16.71 17.42
C MET A 101 -4.58 -15.98 18.62
N THR A 102 -3.37 -15.48 18.50
CA THR A 102 -2.68 -14.71 19.55
C THR A 102 -3.34 -13.33 19.74
N PRO A 103 -3.51 -12.86 21.00
CA PRO A 103 -3.97 -11.49 21.26
C PRO A 103 -3.00 -10.43 20.78
N HIS A 104 -3.53 -9.35 20.18
CA HIS A 104 -2.76 -8.19 19.70
C HIS A 104 -3.08 -6.96 20.57
N THR A 105 -2.70 -6.99 21.83
CA THR A 105 -3.08 -5.99 22.85
C THR A 105 -2.54 -4.58 22.62
N LYS A 106 -1.62 -4.41 21.67
CA LYS A 106 -1.09 -3.09 21.28
C LYS A 106 -1.91 -2.41 20.18
N ILE A 107 -2.82 -3.14 19.53
CA ILE A 107 -3.71 -2.60 18.51
C ILE A 107 -4.90 -1.94 19.23
N THR A 108 -5.16 -0.69 18.91
CA THR A 108 -6.32 0.04 19.45
C THR A 108 -7.62 -0.50 18.86
N GLU A 109 -8.75 -0.20 19.54
CA GLU A 109 -10.07 -0.62 19.05
C GLU A 109 -10.38 -0.03 17.66
N ASP A 110 -10.04 1.23 17.43
CA ASP A 110 -10.25 1.90 16.13
C ASP A 110 -9.42 1.28 15.02
N GLU A 111 -8.16 0.95 15.28
CA GLU A 111 -7.30 0.24 14.32
C GLU A 111 -7.84 -1.16 14.02
N ALA A 112 -8.26 -1.90 15.04
CA ALA A 112 -8.84 -3.23 14.88
C ALA A 112 -10.15 -3.18 14.06
N LYS A 113 -11.00 -2.17 14.27
CA LYS A 113 -12.21 -1.93 13.45
C LYS A 113 -11.88 -1.62 12.00
N GLN A 114 -10.86 -0.80 11.75
CA GLN A 114 -10.40 -0.53 10.38
C GLN A 114 -9.88 -1.81 9.69
N MET A 115 -9.11 -2.63 10.40
CA MET A 115 -8.65 -3.92 9.90
C MET A 115 -9.83 -4.86 9.59
N ALA A 116 -10.78 -4.99 10.51
CA ALA A 116 -11.98 -5.81 10.34
C ALA A 116 -12.83 -5.33 9.14
N THR A 117 -13.01 -4.03 9.00
CA THR A 117 -13.72 -3.42 7.86
C THR A 117 -13.05 -3.78 6.54
N TYR A 118 -11.72 -3.65 6.45
CA TYR A 118 -10.99 -4.07 5.26
C TYR A 118 -11.17 -5.57 4.97
N ILE A 119 -11.01 -6.43 5.98
CA ILE A 119 -11.18 -7.88 5.81
C ILE A 119 -12.57 -8.19 5.25
N LEU A 120 -13.62 -7.63 5.85
CA LEU A 120 -15.00 -7.86 5.42
C LEU A 120 -15.33 -7.27 4.03
N SER A 121 -14.57 -6.28 3.56
CA SER A 121 -14.71 -5.75 2.21
C SER A 121 -14.19 -6.69 1.12
N LEU A 122 -13.42 -7.74 1.47
CA LEU A 122 -12.86 -8.70 0.54
C LEU A 122 -13.85 -9.77 0.05
N LYS A 123 -15.11 -9.66 0.44
CA LYS A 123 -16.17 -10.56 -0.03
C LYS A 123 -16.33 -10.42 -1.55
N LYS A 124 -16.20 -11.54 -2.24
CA LYS A 124 -16.47 -11.66 -3.68
C LYS A 124 -17.96 -11.77 -3.95
#